data_ac368a8643786e78a7cc5b8a89b4c371
#
_entry.id   ac368a8643786e78a7cc5b8a89b4c371
#
_cell.length_a   1.000
_cell.length_b   1.000
_cell.length_c   1.000
_cell.angle_alpha   90.00
_cell.angle_beta   90.00
_cell.angle_gamma   90.00
#
_symmetry.space_group_name_H-M   'P 1'
#
loop_
_entity.id
_entity.type
_entity.pdbx_description
1 polymer ?
#
loop_
_entity_poly.entity_id
_entity_poly.type
_entity_poly.pdbx_seq_one_letter_code
_entity_poly.pdbx_strand_id
1 'polypeptide(L)'
;MKIAVDARTLGSRPSGVGMYLNDFLKQLMKYEDLEFVLISDVAESEYIKSFIKNGIKVYTKGKQVYKSAGVYAYFAYVKKQLDIIKPDIFWEVNTIIPINLGGSFKTMITIHDMFPIEYVEYFGQVYSMYFKYNLKKTLKNTDMILYNSEQTKSTTEEFFPEAKSIANVNAYIISNPVKKQWDNKDDDYFLYVGNMEKRKGVDLLIKGYLQYKNRGGKKKLILGGKMQEEEINQIVRSAMMLDEDITYLDYVTHDKKHELYASMSAFVFPSKAEGFGMPIIEVMRFKKPIIASNLPIFDEIT
;
A
#
# COMPACT_ATOMS: atom_id res chain seq x y z
N MET A 1 -21.03 17.42 -2.29
CA MET A 1 -20.61 16.47 -3.36
C MET A 1 -20.53 15.07 -2.78
N LYS A 2 -21.19 14.08 -3.40
CA LYS A 2 -21.24 12.70 -2.91
C LYS A 2 -20.23 11.81 -3.61
N ILE A 3 -19.35 11.15 -2.85
CA ILE A 3 -18.26 10.31 -3.35
C ILE A 3 -18.48 8.86 -2.86
N ALA A 4 -18.69 7.94 -3.80
CA ALA A 4 -18.67 6.52 -3.51
C ALA A 4 -17.25 5.97 -3.66
N VAL A 5 -16.76 5.23 -2.67
CA VAL A 5 -15.35 4.78 -2.61
C VAL A 5 -15.29 3.26 -2.53
N ASP A 6 -14.47 2.63 -3.37
CA ASP A 6 -14.13 1.21 -3.21
C ASP A 6 -13.20 1.04 -2.01
N ALA A 7 -13.73 0.47 -0.94
CA ALA A 7 -13.05 0.28 0.34
C ALA A 7 -12.60 -1.16 0.60
N ARG A 8 -12.55 -2.04 -0.42
CA ARG A 8 -12.07 -3.44 -0.28
C ARG A 8 -10.68 -3.54 0.36
N THR A 9 -9.84 -2.53 0.11
CA THR A 9 -8.48 -2.49 0.63
C THR A 9 -8.39 -2.28 2.13
N LEU A 10 -9.50 -1.86 2.78
CA LEU A 10 -9.64 -1.69 4.22
C LEU A 10 -10.02 -3.01 4.94
N GLY A 11 -9.42 -4.13 4.55
CA GLY A 11 -9.62 -5.42 5.22
C GLY A 11 -9.06 -5.46 6.64
N SER A 12 -9.10 -6.64 7.28
CA SER A 12 -8.62 -6.84 8.66
C SER A 12 -7.11 -6.55 8.83
N ARG A 13 -6.33 -6.75 7.77
CA ARG A 13 -4.89 -6.48 7.72
C ARG A 13 -4.56 -5.72 6.43
N PRO A 14 -4.87 -4.42 6.38
CA PRO A 14 -4.69 -3.62 5.17
C PRO A 14 -3.23 -3.54 4.75
N SER A 15 -3.01 -3.56 3.44
CA SER A 15 -1.72 -3.26 2.82
C SER A 15 -1.47 -1.74 2.78
N GLY A 16 -0.36 -1.31 2.17
CA GLY A 16 -0.07 0.10 1.95
C GLY A 16 -1.22 0.86 1.27
N VAL A 17 -1.87 0.23 0.26
CA VAL A 17 -3.05 0.82 -0.42
C VAL A 17 -4.22 1.05 0.54
N GLY A 18 -4.48 0.09 1.44
CA GLY A 18 -5.53 0.26 2.44
C GLY A 18 -5.20 1.35 3.46
N MET A 19 -3.95 1.44 3.90
CA MET A 19 -3.51 2.52 4.80
C MET A 19 -3.57 3.89 4.11
N TYR A 20 -3.19 3.95 2.83
CA TYR A 20 -3.37 5.14 1.99
C TYR A 20 -4.83 5.60 2.03
N LEU A 21 -5.79 4.71 1.73
CA LEU A 21 -7.21 5.05 1.74
C LEU A 21 -7.68 5.50 3.13
N ASN A 22 -7.29 4.79 4.19
CA ASN A 22 -7.66 5.14 5.56
C ASN A 22 -7.25 6.57 5.93
N ASP A 23 -6.00 6.91 5.63
CA ASP A 23 -5.44 8.21 6.02
C ASP A 23 -5.98 9.34 5.14
N PHE A 24 -6.18 9.07 3.85
CA PHE A 24 -6.74 10.02 2.90
C PHE A 24 -8.20 10.36 3.25
N LEU A 25 -9.03 9.35 3.50
CA LEU A 25 -10.43 9.55 3.90
C LEU A 25 -10.54 10.35 5.20
N LYS A 26 -9.71 10.07 6.21
CA LYS A 26 -9.70 10.82 7.47
C LYS A 26 -9.37 12.30 7.29
N GLN A 27 -8.58 12.65 6.28
CA GLN A 27 -8.31 14.05 5.96
C GLN A 27 -9.49 14.68 5.19
N LEU A 28 -10.00 13.98 4.17
CA LEU A 28 -11.10 14.48 3.35
C LEU A 28 -12.41 14.63 4.12
N MET A 29 -12.68 13.80 5.11
CA MET A 29 -13.85 13.90 5.98
C MET A 29 -13.90 15.17 6.83
N LYS A 30 -12.85 15.98 6.85
CA LYS A 30 -12.85 17.30 7.50
C LYS A 30 -13.56 18.38 6.68
N TYR A 31 -13.85 18.10 5.41
CA TYR A 31 -14.54 19.00 4.51
C TYR A 31 -16.04 18.70 4.53
N GLU A 32 -16.84 19.61 5.05
CA GLU A 32 -18.27 19.45 5.28
C GLU A 32 -19.10 19.35 3.99
N ASP A 33 -18.57 19.82 2.88
CA ASP A 33 -19.19 19.76 1.55
C ASP A 33 -19.01 18.41 0.85
N LEU A 34 -18.26 17.48 1.45
CA LEU A 34 -18.02 16.12 0.95
C LEU A 34 -18.80 15.08 1.75
N GLU A 35 -19.64 14.31 1.06
CA GLU A 35 -20.33 13.13 1.60
C GLU A 35 -19.66 11.86 1.07
N PHE A 36 -19.17 11.01 1.96
CA PHE A 36 -18.56 9.72 1.59
C PHE A 36 -19.48 8.55 1.84
N VAL A 37 -19.48 7.62 0.89
CA VAL A 37 -20.17 6.33 1.00
C VAL A 37 -19.17 5.23 0.63
N LEU A 38 -18.96 4.27 1.50
CA LEU A 38 -18.01 3.18 1.24
C LEU A 38 -18.73 1.97 0.65
N ILE A 39 -18.11 1.33 -0.33
CA ILE A 39 -18.50 0.04 -0.87
C ILE A 39 -17.39 -0.95 -0.59
N SER A 40 -17.67 -2.04 0.11
CA SER A 40 -16.67 -3.04 0.49
C SER A 40 -17.18 -4.46 0.28
N ASP A 41 -16.27 -5.42 0.30
CA ASP A 41 -16.62 -6.83 0.29
C ASP A 41 -17.15 -7.28 1.66
N VAL A 42 -16.53 -6.84 2.76
CA VAL A 42 -16.94 -7.13 4.14
C VAL A 42 -16.85 -5.89 5.04
N ALA A 43 -17.57 -5.89 6.15
CA ALA A 43 -17.63 -4.78 7.10
C ALA A 43 -16.94 -5.05 8.45
N GLU A 44 -16.30 -6.19 8.65
CA GLU A 44 -15.76 -6.62 9.95
C GLU A 44 -14.45 -5.97 10.34
N SER A 45 -13.74 -5.29 9.41
CA SER A 45 -12.46 -4.66 9.73
C SER A 45 -12.64 -3.49 10.71
N GLU A 46 -11.71 -3.34 11.63
CA GLU A 46 -11.71 -2.22 12.59
C GLU A 46 -11.64 -0.85 11.89
N TYR A 47 -11.02 -0.77 10.72
CA TYR A 47 -10.97 0.44 9.91
C TYR A 47 -12.36 0.81 9.38
N ILE A 48 -13.09 -0.14 8.79
CA ILE A 48 -14.46 0.10 8.30
C ILE A 48 -15.40 0.40 9.47
N LYS A 49 -15.32 -0.35 10.58
CA LYS A 49 -16.10 -0.07 11.79
C LYS A 49 -15.85 1.34 12.33
N SER A 50 -14.61 1.82 12.27
CA SER A 50 -14.28 3.20 12.67
C SER A 50 -14.99 4.23 11.79
N PHE A 51 -15.06 4.03 10.48
CA PHE A 51 -15.80 4.91 9.57
C PHE A 51 -17.30 4.86 9.82
N ILE A 52 -17.88 3.69 10.05
CA ILE A 52 -19.30 3.53 10.42
C ILE A 52 -19.60 4.31 11.71
N LYS A 53 -18.74 4.19 12.74
CA LYS A 53 -18.89 4.92 14.00
C LYS A 53 -18.87 6.45 13.81
N ASN A 54 -18.17 6.93 12.79
CA ASN A 54 -18.11 8.34 12.41
C ASN A 54 -19.23 8.74 11.40
N GLY A 55 -20.27 7.93 11.26
CA GLY A 55 -21.47 8.25 10.45
C GLY A 55 -21.35 7.94 8.96
N ILE A 56 -20.25 7.33 8.50
CA ILE A 56 -20.10 6.95 7.09
C ILE A 56 -20.97 5.72 6.77
N LYS A 57 -21.78 5.84 5.73
CA LYS A 57 -22.59 4.74 5.23
C LYS A 57 -21.73 3.74 4.47
N VAL A 58 -21.90 2.44 4.78
CA VAL A 58 -21.15 1.36 4.15
C VAL A 58 -22.11 0.36 3.51
N TYR A 59 -21.87 0.04 2.25
CA TYR A 59 -22.52 -1.06 1.54
C TYR A 59 -21.55 -2.23 1.43
N THR A 60 -21.96 -3.41 1.86
CA THR A 60 -21.10 -4.59 1.86
C THR A 60 -21.73 -5.75 1.09
N LYS A 61 -20.88 -6.47 0.35
CA LYS A 61 -21.27 -7.72 -0.31
C LYS A 61 -21.42 -8.88 0.68
N GLY A 62 -20.84 -8.77 1.89
CA GLY A 62 -20.91 -9.77 2.95
C GLY A 62 -20.00 -10.97 2.75
N LYS A 63 -19.14 -10.97 1.71
CA LYS A 63 -18.19 -12.05 1.41
C LYS A 63 -16.89 -11.48 0.87
N GLN A 64 -15.79 -11.82 1.53
CA GLN A 64 -14.46 -11.38 1.13
C GLN A 64 -14.12 -11.80 -0.30
N VAL A 65 -13.52 -10.87 -1.05
CA VAL A 65 -13.08 -11.09 -2.42
C VAL A 65 -11.63 -11.56 -2.40
N TYR A 66 -11.45 -12.81 -2.78
CA TYR A 66 -10.13 -13.33 -3.07
C TYR A 66 -9.80 -13.14 -4.56
N LYS A 67 -9.11 -13.86 -5.25
CA LYS A 67 -8.59 -13.65 -6.60
C LYS A 67 -9.64 -13.87 -7.73
N SER A 68 -9.35 -13.34 -8.93
CA SER A 68 -9.95 -13.69 -10.23
C SER A 68 -11.46 -13.47 -10.37
N ALA A 69 -12.27 -14.53 -10.52
CA ALA A 69 -13.72 -14.43 -10.74
C ALA A 69 -14.46 -13.66 -9.64
N GLY A 70 -13.96 -13.68 -8.40
CA GLY A 70 -14.49 -12.92 -7.29
C GLY A 70 -14.46 -11.40 -7.52
N VAL A 71 -13.43 -10.90 -8.19
CA VAL A 71 -13.26 -9.47 -8.49
C VAL A 71 -14.35 -9.01 -9.48
N TYR A 72 -14.64 -9.77 -10.51
CA TYR A 72 -15.73 -9.43 -11.45
C TYR A 72 -17.09 -9.44 -10.76
N ALA A 73 -17.37 -10.45 -9.93
CA ALA A 73 -18.60 -10.52 -9.14
C ALA A 73 -18.73 -9.37 -8.13
N TYR A 74 -17.61 -8.91 -7.59
CA TYR A 74 -17.57 -7.74 -6.71
C TYR A 74 -17.89 -6.46 -7.50
N PHE A 75 -17.28 -6.23 -8.65
CA PHE A 75 -17.58 -5.05 -9.45
C PHE A 75 -19.01 -5.05 -10.03
N ALA A 76 -19.59 -6.22 -10.29
CA ALA A 76 -21.02 -6.31 -10.60
C ALA A 76 -21.89 -5.86 -9.41
N TYR A 77 -21.47 -6.19 -8.18
CA TYR A 77 -22.11 -5.67 -6.96
C TYR A 77 -21.89 -4.15 -6.83
N VAL A 78 -20.65 -3.65 -7.02
CA VAL A 78 -20.34 -2.21 -7.00
C VAL A 78 -21.25 -1.46 -7.97
N LYS A 79 -21.37 -1.91 -9.21
CA LYS A 79 -22.25 -1.30 -10.22
C LYS A 79 -23.69 -1.17 -9.71
N LYS A 80 -24.25 -2.24 -9.12
CA LYS A 80 -25.58 -2.22 -8.54
C LYS A 80 -25.70 -1.21 -7.39
N GLN A 81 -24.66 -1.08 -6.56
CA GLN A 81 -24.67 -0.09 -5.48
C GLN A 81 -24.59 1.34 -6.01
N LEU A 82 -23.80 1.59 -7.05
CA LEU A 82 -23.70 2.91 -7.68
C LEU A 82 -25.06 3.39 -8.24
N ASP A 83 -25.86 2.48 -8.81
CA ASP A 83 -27.22 2.79 -9.27
C ASP A 83 -28.16 3.21 -8.10
N ILE A 84 -27.94 2.68 -6.90
CA ILE A 84 -28.69 3.01 -5.68
C ILE A 84 -28.17 4.30 -5.04
N ILE A 85 -26.85 4.44 -4.91
CA ILE A 85 -26.17 5.55 -4.23
C ILE A 85 -26.31 6.84 -5.04
N LYS A 86 -26.21 6.73 -6.37
CA LYS A 86 -26.19 7.85 -7.33
C LYS A 86 -25.15 8.90 -6.90
N PRO A 87 -23.86 8.54 -6.83
CA PRO A 87 -22.81 9.47 -6.44
C PRO A 87 -22.53 10.47 -7.56
N ASP A 88 -21.88 11.58 -7.20
CA ASP A 88 -21.27 12.48 -8.16
C ASP A 88 -19.97 11.90 -8.71
N ILE A 89 -19.19 11.22 -7.81
CA ILE A 89 -17.91 10.60 -8.13
C ILE A 89 -17.89 9.15 -7.59
N PHE A 90 -17.38 8.21 -8.41
CA PHE A 90 -16.92 6.91 -7.94
C PHE A 90 -15.38 6.89 -7.90
N TRP A 91 -14.82 6.56 -6.73
CA TRP A 91 -13.38 6.48 -6.54
C TRP A 91 -12.93 5.03 -6.37
N GLU A 92 -12.21 4.52 -7.39
CA GLU A 92 -11.50 3.24 -7.35
C GLU A 92 -10.07 3.45 -6.82
N VAL A 93 -9.80 2.92 -5.66
CA VAL A 93 -8.51 3.11 -4.96
C VAL A 93 -7.45 2.11 -5.40
N ASN A 94 -7.86 0.99 -5.99
CA ASN A 94 -6.94 -0.11 -6.36
C ASN A 94 -6.76 -0.25 -7.88
N THR A 95 -6.64 0.88 -8.55
CA THR A 95 -6.18 1.08 -9.93
C THR A 95 -7.11 0.54 -11.03
N ILE A 96 -7.64 -0.70 -10.93
CA ILE A 96 -8.31 -1.38 -12.05
C ILE A 96 -9.80 -1.55 -11.83
N ILE A 97 -10.59 -1.13 -12.82
CA ILE A 97 -12.03 -1.42 -12.95
C ILE A 97 -12.21 -2.43 -14.08
N PRO A 98 -12.43 -3.74 -13.79
CA PRO A 98 -12.41 -4.79 -14.82
C PRO A 98 -13.67 -4.88 -15.67
N ILE A 99 -14.72 -4.12 -15.32
CA ILE A 99 -15.99 -4.06 -16.06
C ILE A 99 -16.38 -2.62 -16.39
N ASN A 100 -17.28 -2.42 -17.33
CA ASN A 100 -17.89 -1.11 -17.52
C ASN A 100 -18.97 -0.87 -16.44
N LEU A 101 -18.76 0.14 -15.61
CA LEU A 101 -19.73 0.49 -14.56
C LEU A 101 -20.94 1.23 -15.13
N GLY A 102 -20.76 2.01 -16.19
CA GLY A 102 -21.83 2.90 -16.71
C GLY A 102 -22.21 3.97 -15.69
N GLY A 103 -23.30 4.67 -15.93
CA GLY A 103 -23.83 5.68 -15.00
C GLY A 103 -23.46 7.11 -15.38
N SER A 104 -24.01 8.08 -14.64
CA SER A 104 -23.82 9.52 -14.85
C SER A 104 -22.81 10.16 -13.89
N PHE A 105 -22.10 9.35 -13.11
CA PHE A 105 -21.05 9.81 -12.19
C PHE A 105 -19.70 9.94 -12.90
N LYS A 106 -18.83 10.76 -12.32
CA LYS A 106 -17.41 10.81 -12.72
C LYS A 106 -16.63 9.66 -12.09
N THR A 107 -15.66 9.15 -12.83
CA THR A 107 -14.79 8.06 -12.32
C THR A 107 -13.40 8.61 -11.99
N MET A 108 -12.98 8.40 -10.75
CA MET A 108 -11.66 8.72 -10.24
C MET A 108 -10.94 7.43 -9.87
N ILE A 109 -9.68 7.30 -10.26
CA ILE A 109 -8.85 6.14 -9.90
C ILE A 109 -7.58 6.59 -9.19
N THR A 110 -7.02 5.73 -8.34
CA THR A 110 -5.65 5.91 -7.81
C THR A 110 -4.73 4.91 -8.46
N ILE A 111 -3.61 5.37 -9.01
CA ILE A 111 -2.52 4.51 -9.49
C ILE A 111 -1.38 4.58 -8.50
N HIS A 112 -1.06 3.44 -7.88
CA HIS A 112 -0.02 3.34 -6.84
C HIS A 112 1.33 2.95 -7.39
N ASP A 113 1.35 2.13 -8.44
CA ASP A 113 2.55 1.69 -9.15
C ASP A 113 2.16 1.06 -10.50
N MET A 114 3.18 0.83 -11.32
CA MET A 114 3.07 0.13 -12.59
C MET A 114 3.82 -1.21 -12.59
N PHE A 115 4.14 -1.73 -11.41
CA PHE A 115 4.98 -2.92 -11.23
C PHE A 115 4.53 -4.16 -12.00
N PRO A 116 3.23 -4.48 -12.11
CA PRO A 116 2.84 -5.62 -12.92
C PRO A 116 3.26 -5.52 -14.39
N ILE A 117 3.59 -4.31 -14.88
CA ILE A 117 4.06 -4.09 -16.26
C ILE A 117 5.58 -3.92 -16.30
N GLU A 118 6.16 -3.19 -15.33
CA GLU A 118 7.59 -2.92 -15.26
C GLU A 118 8.43 -4.16 -14.87
N TYR A 119 7.90 -4.98 -13.96
CA TYR A 119 8.62 -6.10 -13.34
C TYR A 119 7.85 -7.40 -13.51
N VAL A 120 7.68 -7.81 -14.77
CA VAL A 120 6.92 -9.03 -15.15
C VAL A 120 7.45 -10.28 -14.44
N GLU A 121 8.74 -10.32 -14.13
CA GLU A 121 9.40 -11.42 -13.42
C GLU A 121 8.87 -11.63 -11.99
N TYR A 122 8.37 -10.58 -11.32
CA TYR A 122 7.78 -10.70 -9.98
C TYR A 122 6.28 -11.03 -10.00
N PHE A 123 5.59 -10.67 -11.08
CA PHE A 123 4.12 -10.81 -11.14
C PHE A 123 3.65 -11.91 -12.09
N GLY A 124 4.51 -12.34 -13.02
CA GLY A 124 4.20 -13.32 -14.05
C GLY A 124 3.45 -12.73 -15.25
N GLN A 125 3.71 -13.32 -16.43
CA GLN A 125 3.21 -12.82 -17.71
C GLN A 125 1.67 -12.70 -17.76
N VAL A 126 0.96 -13.73 -17.26
CA VAL A 126 -0.50 -13.78 -17.31
C VAL A 126 -1.13 -12.61 -16.54
N TYR A 127 -0.63 -12.36 -15.32
CA TYR A 127 -1.14 -11.25 -14.50
C TYR A 127 -0.75 -9.90 -15.10
N SER A 128 0.45 -9.75 -15.62
CA SER A 128 0.92 -8.53 -16.29
C SER A 128 0.06 -8.17 -17.52
N MET A 129 -0.27 -9.16 -18.35
CA MET A 129 -1.18 -8.97 -19.49
C MET A 129 -2.60 -8.61 -19.03
N TYR A 130 -3.11 -9.28 -18.00
CA TYR A 130 -4.41 -8.97 -17.39
C TYR A 130 -4.44 -7.52 -16.88
N PHE A 131 -3.41 -7.12 -16.14
CA PHE A 131 -3.28 -5.76 -15.60
C PHE A 131 -3.24 -4.72 -16.72
N LYS A 132 -2.35 -4.90 -17.70
CA LYS A 132 -2.20 -3.99 -18.83
C LYS A 132 -3.50 -3.82 -19.61
N TYR A 133 -4.18 -4.92 -19.91
CA TYR A 133 -5.46 -4.89 -20.65
C TYR A 133 -6.56 -4.15 -19.88
N ASN A 134 -6.72 -4.48 -18.59
CA ASN A 134 -7.78 -3.87 -17.78
C ASN A 134 -7.47 -2.42 -17.45
N LEU A 135 -6.21 -2.05 -17.18
CA LEU A 135 -5.84 -0.64 -16.97
C LEU A 135 -6.13 0.20 -18.20
N LYS A 136 -5.78 -0.27 -19.40
CA LYS A 136 -6.12 0.42 -20.66
C LYS A 136 -7.63 0.64 -20.81
N LYS A 137 -8.46 -0.33 -20.41
CA LYS A 137 -9.92 -0.17 -20.42
C LYS A 137 -10.41 0.80 -19.34
N THR A 138 -9.80 0.76 -18.17
CA THR A 138 -10.12 1.65 -17.06
C THR A 138 -9.84 3.10 -17.44
N LEU A 139 -8.66 3.39 -17.98
CA LEU A 139 -8.26 4.74 -18.40
C LEU A 139 -9.23 5.39 -19.39
N LYS A 140 -9.81 4.60 -20.31
CA LYS A 140 -10.81 5.10 -21.29
C LYS A 140 -12.09 5.65 -20.65
N ASN A 141 -12.39 5.23 -19.42
CA ASN A 141 -13.60 5.63 -18.68
C ASN A 141 -13.26 6.38 -17.40
N THR A 142 -12.04 6.92 -17.30
CA THR A 142 -11.55 7.65 -16.13
C THR A 142 -11.58 9.15 -16.42
N ASP A 143 -12.17 9.90 -15.51
CA ASP A 143 -12.21 11.36 -15.57
C ASP A 143 -11.04 12.00 -14.83
N MET A 144 -10.51 11.34 -13.78
CA MET A 144 -9.42 11.84 -12.95
C MET A 144 -8.53 10.71 -12.43
N ILE A 145 -7.22 10.94 -12.44
CA ILE A 145 -6.23 10.04 -11.86
C ILE A 145 -5.57 10.71 -10.65
N LEU A 146 -5.51 9.98 -9.53
CA LEU A 146 -4.66 10.31 -8.40
C LEU A 146 -3.37 9.48 -8.51
N TYR A 147 -2.23 10.15 -8.54
CA TYR A 147 -0.93 9.49 -8.48
C TYR A 147 -0.32 9.66 -7.07
N ASN A 148 0.33 8.63 -6.58
CA ASN A 148 1.03 8.70 -5.30
C ASN A 148 2.48 9.21 -5.43
N SER A 149 2.99 9.41 -6.64
CA SER A 149 4.31 9.96 -6.93
C SER A 149 4.42 10.47 -8.37
N GLU A 150 5.35 11.39 -8.62
CA GLU A 150 5.71 11.82 -9.99
C GLU A 150 6.33 10.66 -10.78
N GLN A 151 7.09 9.79 -10.11
CA GLN A 151 7.61 8.58 -10.74
C GLN A 151 6.48 7.69 -11.26
N THR A 152 5.46 7.38 -10.44
CA THR A 152 4.31 6.57 -10.87
C THR A 152 3.56 7.23 -12.02
N LYS A 153 3.41 8.56 -12.00
CA LYS A 153 2.80 9.31 -13.09
C LYS A 153 3.62 9.16 -14.38
N SER A 154 4.91 9.46 -14.34
CA SER A 154 5.80 9.37 -15.51
C SER A 154 5.78 7.97 -16.12
N THR A 155 5.90 6.92 -15.29
CA THR A 155 5.83 5.54 -15.75
C THR A 155 4.47 5.20 -16.36
N THR A 156 3.37 5.67 -15.74
CA THR A 156 2.03 5.45 -16.31
C THR A 156 1.90 6.09 -17.70
N GLU A 157 2.35 7.33 -17.85
CA GLU A 157 2.29 8.09 -19.11
C GLU A 157 3.21 7.53 -20.20
N GLU A 158 4.27 6.84 -19.83
CA GLU A 158 5.15 6.12 -20.74
C GLU A 158 4.44 4.89 -21.33
N PHE A 159 3.85 4.05 -20.49
CA PHE A 159 3.15 2.84 -20.92
C PHE A 159 1.77 3.11 -21.53
N PHE A 160 1.12 4.19 -21.12
CA PHE A 160 -0.23 4.60 -21.54
C PHE A 160 -0.25 6.10 -21.86
N PRO A 161 0.21 6.53 -23.05
CA PRO A 161 0.25 7.94 -23.42
C PRO A 161 -1.10 8.66 -23.32
N GLU A 162 -2.21 7.93 -23.46
CA GLU A 162 -3.56 8.45 -23.27
C GLU A 162 -3.82 9.01 -21.86
N ALA A 163 -3.08 8.56 -20.85
CA ALA A 163 -3.19 9.06 -19.47
C ALA A 163 -2.84 10.56 -19.37
N LYS A 164 -1.98 11.08 -20.26
CA LYS A 164 -1.60 12.50 -20.30
C LYS A 164 -2.78 13.46 -20.53
N SER A 165 -3.83 12.97 -21.18
CA SER A 165 -5.03 13.76 -21.49
C SER A 165 -6.08 13.71 -20.39
N ILE A 166 -5.89 12.87 -19.36
CA ILE A 166 -6.81 12.73 -18.23
C ILE A 166 -6.41 13.74 -17.14
N ALA A 167 -7.39 14.41 -16.53
CA ALA A 167 -7.13 15.26 -15.36
C ALA A 167 -6.43 14.46 -14.26
N ASN A 168 -5.37 15.00 -13.67
CA ASN A 168 -4.60 14.28 -12.66
C ASN A 168 -4.11 15.19 -11.54
N VAL A 169 -3.88 14.56 -10.38
CA VAL A 169 -3.32 15.20 -9.18
C VAL A 169 -2.36 14.23 -8.51
N ASN A 170 -1.22 14.75 -8.06
CA ASN A 170 -0.35 14.01 -7.19
C ASN A 170 -0.88 14.08 -5.75
N ALA A 171 -1.29 12.94 -5.24
CA ALA A 171 -1.93 12.79 -3.94
C ALA A 171 -0.97 12.10 -2.97
N TYR A 172 -0.03 12.88 -2.43
CA TYR A 172 0.91 12.41 -1.41
C TYR A 172 0.23 12.26 -0.06
N ILE A 173 0.53 11.18 0.64
CA ILE A 173 0.20 11.08 2.05
C ILE A 173 1.42 11.40 2.89
N ILE A 174 1.33 12.48 3.61
CA ILE A 174 2.18 12.72 4.77
C ILE A 174 1.48 12.03 5.94
N SER A 175 2.07 10.96 6.45
CA SER A 175 1.45 10.19 7.52
C SER A 175 1.11 11.05 8.74
N ASN A 176 0.02 10.73 9.44
CA ASN A 176 -0.47 11.49 10.59
C ASN A 176 0.59 11.76 11.67
N PRO A 177 0.56 12.91 12.37
CA PRO A 177 1.44 13.19 13.49
C PRO A 177 1.39 12.06 14.53
N VAL A 178 2.55 11.62 15.01
CA VAL A 178 2.62 10.66 16.11
C VAL A 178 2.00 11.29 17.34
N LYS A 179 0.82 10.81 17.76
CA LYS A 179 0.07 11.38 18.89
C LYS A 179 0.72 11.06 20.25
N LYS A 180 1.59 10.06 20.29
CA LYS A 180 2.26 9.60 21.50
C LYS A 180 3.72 10.01 21.46
N GLN A 181 4.21 10.64 22.52
CA GLN A 181 5.64 10.86 22.69
C GLN A 181 6.30 9.50 22.97
N TRP A 182 7.22 9.08 22.12
CA TRP A 182 8.00 7.87 22.28
C TRP A 182 9.38 8.25 22.82
N ASP A 183 9.84 7.52 23.83
CA ASP A 183 11.23 7.65 24.26
C ASP A 183 12.13 7.12 23.12
N ASN A 184 12.88 8.01 22.49
CA ASN A 184 13.85 7.65 21.46
C ASN A 184 15.07 6.98 22.13
N LYS A 185 14.94 5.68 22.37
CA LYS A 185 16.03 4.83 22.85
C LYS A 185 16.77 4.21 21.65
N ASP A 186 17.95 3.69 21.89
CA ASP A 186 18.65 2.80 20.96
C ASP A 186 18.78 1.44 21.65
N ASP A 187 17.92 0.50 21.27
CA ASP A 187 17.90 -0.86 21.81
C ASP A 187 18.79 -1.81 20.99
N ASP A 188 19.78 -1.25 20.28
CA ASP A 188 20.83 -1.97 19.55
C ASP A 188 20.33 -2.95 18.47
N TYR A 189 19.35 -2.54 17.67
CA TYR A 189 18.89 -3.35 16.52
C TYR A 189 18.68 -2.55 15.24
N PHE A 190 18.88 -3.23 14.12
CA PHE A 190 18.40 -2.83 12.81
C PHE A 190 16.97 -3.31 12.61
N LEU A 191 16.15 -2.51 11.96
CA LEU A 191 14.75 -2.84 11.72
C LEU A 191 14.42 -2.83 10.24
N TYR A 192 13.69 -3.83 9.80
CA TYR A 192 12.96 -3.85 8.54
C TYR A 192 11.47 -4.04 8.81
N VAL A 193 10.63 -3.26 8.13
CA VAL A 193 9.16 -3.44 8.16
C VAL A 193 8.62 -3.39 6.72
N GLY A 194 8.00 -4.47 6.31
CA GLY A 194 7.41 -4.62 4.97
C GLY A 194 7.02 -6.07 4.68
N ASN A 195 6.33 -6.30 3.57
CA ASN A 195 6.09 -7.67 3.14
C ASN A 195 7.42 -8.40 2.89
N MET A 196 7.47 -9.68 3.26
CA MET A 196 8.63 -10.54 3.03
C MET A 196 8.53 -11.11 1.62
N GLU A 197 9.04 -10.37 0.65
CA GLU A 197 9.05 -10.70 -0.78
C GLU A 197 10.37 -10.28 -1.44
N LYS A 198 10.75 -10.93 -2.53
CA LYS A 198 12.04 -10.75 -3.21
C LYS A 198 12.24 -9.31 -3.73
N ARG A 199 11.17 -8.70 -4.21
CA ARG A 199 11.16 -7.31 -4.66
C ARG A 199 11.55 -6.32 -3.55
N LYS A 200 11.24 -6.64 -2.29
CA LYS A 200 11.59 -5.82 -1.11
C LYS A 200 13.04 -6.00 -0.64
N GLY A 201 13.82 -6.85 -1.31
CA GLY A 201 15.25 -7.00 -1.04
C GLY A 201 15.58 -7.67 0.29
N VAL A 202 14.66 -8.46 0.87
CA VAL A 202 14.88 -9.18 2.14
C VAL A 202 16.08 -10.13 2.04
N ASP A 203 16.28 -10.76 0.88
CA ASP A 203 17.46 -11.57 0.55
C ASP A 203 18.78 -10.78 0.68
N LEU A 204 18.80 -9.55 0.17
CA LEU A 204 19.97 -8.67 0.27
C LEU A 204 20.19 -8.20 1.71
N LEU A 205 19.12 -7.87 2.43
CA LEU A 205 19.19 -7.47 3.84
C LEU A 205 19.85 -8.54 4.69
N ILE A 206 19.37 -9.78 4.59
CA ILE A 206 19.91 -10.92 5.36
C ILE A 206 21.37 -11.17 5.01
N LYS A 207 21.71 -11.18 3.72
CA LYS A 207 23.10 -11.32 3.26
C LYS A 207 24.01 -10.23 3.84
N GLY A 208 23.57 -8.99 3.77
CA GLY A 208 24.32 -7.84 4.31
C GLY A 208 24.46 -7.90 5.83
N TYR A 209 23.39 -8.31 6.53
CA TYR A 209 23.43 -8.47 7.98
C TYR A 209 24.40 -9.58 8.43
N LEU A 210 24.37 -10.75 7.80
CA LEU A 210 25.32 -11.82 8.12
C LEU A 210 26.78 -11.39 7.86
N GLN A 211 27.05 -10.61 6.82
CA GLN A 211 28.37 -10.01 6.61
C GLN A 211 28.74 -9.01 7.72
N TYR A 212 27.81 -8.20 8.17
CA TYR A 212 28.01 -7.30 9.31
C TYR A 212 28.38 -8.09 10.58
N LYS A 213 27.67 -9.17 10.89
CA LYS A 213 27.96 -10.05 12.02
C LYS A 213 29.36 -10.69 11.91
N ASN A 214 29.72 -11.20 10.76
CA ASN A 214 31.06 -11.78 10.49
C ASN A 214 32.21 -10.80 10.68
N ARG A 215 31.93 -9.49 10.59
CA ARG A 215 32.91 -8.41 10.86
C ARG A 215 32.90 -7.93 12.31
N GLY A 216 32.23 -8.66 13.20
CA GLY A 216 32.16 -8.33 14.64
C GLY A 216 31.01 -7.39 15.02
N GLY A 217 30.03 -7.21 14.12
CA GLY A 217 28.83 -6.42 14.41
C GLY A 217 28.01 -7.01 15.56
N LYS A 218 27.49 -6.17 16.47
CA LYS A 218 26.79 -6.59 17.69
C LYS A 218 25.29 -6.32 17.69
N LYS A 219 24.80 -5.46 16.77
CA LYS A 219 23.38 -5.12 16.73
C LYS A 219 22.54 -6.29 16.20
N LYS A 220 21.34 -6.42 16.72
CA LYS A 220 20.34 -7.42 16.30
C LYS A 220 19.65 -7.00 14.99
N LEU A 221 18.94 -7.94 14.37
CA LEU A 221 18.07 -7.67 13.22
C LEU A 221 16.64 -8.07 13.55
N ILE A 222 15.71 -7.11 13.45
CA ILE A 222 14.28 -7.38 13.58
C ILE A 222 13.62 -7.23 12.21
N LEU A 223 12.90 -8.27 11.78
CA LEU A 223 12.15 -8.32 10.52
C LEU A 223 10.65 -8.34 10.84
N GLY A 224 9.90 -7.32 10.43
CA GLY A 224 8.46 -7.23 10.64
C GLY A 224 7.66 -7.24 9.33
N GLY A 225 6.62 -8.07 9.24
CA GLY A 225 5.70 -8.10 8.11
C GLY A 225 5.33 -9.50 7.64
N LYS A 226 4.32 -9.57 6.75
CA LYS A 226 3.81 -10.84 6.27
C LYS A 226 4.78 -11.55 5.33
N MET A 227 4.92 -12.85 5.51
CA MET A 227 5.59 -13.72 4.55
C MET A 227 4.71 -13.89 3.31
N GLN A 228 5.24 -13.52 2.14
CA GLN A 228 4.52 -13.59 0.86
C GLN A 228 5.06 -14.67 -0.06
N GLU A 229 6.34 -14.99 0.05
CA GLU A 229 7.05 -15.89 -0.86
C GLU A 229 7.78 -16.99 -0.08
N GLU A 230 7.66 -18.24 -0.54
CA GLU A 230 8.29 -19.39 0.13
C GLU A 230 9.83 -19.34 0.04
N GLU A 231 10.39 -18.85 -1.05
CA GLU A 231 11.84 -18.68 -1.19
C GLU A 231 12.38 -17.75 -0.09
N ILE A 232 11.71 -16.62 0.15
CA ILE A 232 12.10 -15.67 1.21
C ILE A 232 11.89 -16.29 2.59
N ASN A 233 10.82 -17.06 2.79
CA ASN A 233 10.58 -17.78 4.04
C ASN A 233 11.75 -18.72 4.39
N GLN A 234 12.23 -19.49 3.42
CA GLN A 234 13.38 -20.37 3.60
C GLN A 234 14.66 -19.60 3.94
N ILE A 235 14.93 -18.47 3.26
CA ILE A 235 16.09 -17.61 3.53
C ILE A 235 16.01 -17.07 4.97
N VAL A 236 14.87 -16.52 5.39
CA VAL A 236 14.70 -15.96 6.74
C VAL A 236 14.87 -17.03 7.80
N ARG A 237 14.23 -18.22 7.64
CA ARG A 237 14.36 -19.31 8.60
C ARG A 237 15.79 -19.83 8.70
N SER A 238 16.48 -20.00 7.57
CA SER A 238 17.88 -20.43 7.57
C SER A 238 18.78 -19.41 8.27
N ALA A 239 18.55 -18.14 8.06
CA ALA A 239 19.31 -17.07 8.72
C ALA A 239 19.09 -17.06 10.24
N MET A 240 17.85 -17.27 10.71
CA MET A 240 17.53 -17.39 12.14
C MET A 240 18.16 -18.62 12.80
N MET A 241 18.41 -19.69 12.04
CA MET A 241 19.16 -20.85 12.55
C MET A 241 20.67 -20.60 12.64
N LEU A 242 21.19 -19.68 11.81
CA LEU A 242 22.62 -19.33 11.79
C LEU A 242 22.98 -18.25 12.82
N ASP A 243 22.05 -17.38 13.16
CA ASP A 243 22.29 -16.26 14.09
C ASP A 243 21.02 -15.98 14.94
N GLU A 244 21.14 -16.18 16.25
CA GLU A 244 20.06 -15.96 17.23
C GLU A 244 19.65 -14.49 17.39
N ASP A 245 20.46 -13.56 16.91
CA ASP A 245 20.17 -12.13 16.91
C ASP A 245 19.20 -11.71 15.78
N ILE A 246 18.77 -12.64 14.91
CA ILE A 246 17.75 -12.39 13.90
C ILE A 246 16.37 -12.78 14.45
N THR A 247 15.45 -11.83 14.51
CA THR A 247 14.08 -12.06 14.96
C THR A 247 13.11 -11.74 13.84
N TYR A 248 12.20 -12.67 13.53
CA TYR A 248 11.09 -12.43 12.62
C TYR A 248 9.79 -12.28 13.39
N LEU A 249 9.13 -11.15 13.17
CA LEU A 249 7.78 -10.85 13.62
C LEU A 249 6.85 -10.95 12.41
N ASP A 250 5.73 -11.65 12.53
CA ASP A 250 4.69 -11.66 11.49
C ASP A 250 4.09 -10.24 11.37
N TYR A 251 2.82 -10.13 11.11
CA TYR A 251 2.14 -8.85 11.01
C TYR A 251 2.37 -7.96 12.24
N VAL A 252 2.97 -6.81 12.03
CA VAL A 252 3.22 -5.81 13.07
C VAL A 252 2.09 -4.79 13.07
N THR A 253 1.41 -4.65 14.22
CA THR A 253 0.35 -3.65 14.39
C THR A 253 0.92 -2.23 14.32
N HIS A 254 0.05 -1.25 14.09
CA HIS A 254 0.46 0.15 13.97
C HIS A 254 1.21 0.66 15.23
N ASP A 255 0.68 0.35 16.42
CA ASP A 255 1.31 0.77 17.68
C ASP A 255 2.66 0.08 17.90
N LYS A 256 2.74 -1.23 17.65
CA LYS A 256 4.00 -1.98 17.76
C LYS A 256 5.04 -1.50 16.75
N LYS A 257 4.61 -1.13 15.55
CA LYS A 257 5.49 -0.55 14.53
C LYS A 257 6.12 0.77 15.01
N HIS A 258 5.32 1.64 15.63
CA HIS A 258 5.83 2.90 16.18
C HIS A 258 6.80 2.69 17.34
N GLU A 259 6.53 1.73 18.23
CA GLU A 259 7.46 1.33 19.30
C GLU A 259 8.81 0.89 18.72
N LEU A 260 8.76 0.01 17.71
CA LEU A 260 9.97 -0.46 17.03
C LEU A 260 10.73 0.68 16.31
N TYR A 261 10.03 1.60 15.65
CA TYR A 261 10.68 2.76 15.02
C TYR A 261 11.35 3.68 16.04
N ALA A 262 10.76 3.85 17.22
CA ALA A 262 11.33 4.72 18.27
C ALA A 262 12.63 4.16 18.85
N SER A 263 12.74 2.83 18.95
CA SER A 263 13.85 2.16 19.66
C SER A 263 14.95 1.59 18.76
N MET A 264 14.77 1.57 17.42
CA MET A 264 15.77 1.03 16.52
C MET A 264 17.02 1.91 16.41
N SER A 265 18.17 1.31 16.11
CA SER A 265 19.40 2.01 15.75
C SER A 265 19.33 2.61 14.35
N ALA A 266 18.82 1.82 13.39
CA ALA A 266 18.57 2.26 12.02
C ALA A 266 17.48 1.41 11.36
N PHE A 267 16.77 2.03 10.43
CA PHE A 267 15.85 1.36 9.53
C PHE A 267 16.58 0.91 8.28
N VAL A 268 16.37 -0.34 7.84
CA VAL A 268 16.99 -0.86 6.63
C VAL A 268 15.92 -1.23 5.61
N PHE A 269 15.96 -0.59 4.45
CA PHE A 269 14.91 -0.71 3.44
C PHE A 269 15.49 -0.94 2.03
N PRO A 270 16.02 -2.14 1.74
CA PRO A 270 16.76 -2.44 0.52
C PRO A 270 15.85 -2.85 -0.64
N SER A 271 14.68 -2.22 -0.75
CA SER A 271 13.71 -2.52 -1.82
C SER A 271 14.32 -2.32 -3.20
N LYS A 272 14.00 -3.21 -4.13
CA LYS A 272 14.42 -3.17 -5.54
C LYS A 272 13.47 -2.32 -6.39
N ALA A 273 12.23 -2.17 -5.94
CA ALA A 273 11.21 -1.33 -6.57
C ALA A 273 10.16 -0.86 -5.55
N GLU A 274 9.78 0.42 -5.60
CA GLU A 274 8.78 1.04 -4.76
C GLU A 274 7.92 2.04 -5.56
N GLY A 275 6.61 2.02 -5.33
CA GLY A 275 5.70 3.03 -5.88
C GLY A 275 5.72 4.33 -5.08
N PHE A 276 6.01 4.26 -3.78
CA PHE A 276 6.10 5.43 -2.91
C PHE A 276 7.11 5.25 -1.77
N GLY A 277 7.09 4.16 -1.02
CA GLY A 277 8.00 3.98 0.12
C GLY A 277 7.44 4.46 1.46
N MET A 278 6.16 4.22 1.72
CA MET A 278 5.48 4.59 2.99
C MET A 278 6.32 4.35 4.25
N PRO A 279 7.04 3.21 4.42
CA PRO A 279 7.84 2.98 5.61
C PRO A 279 8.95 4.02 5.83
N ILE A 280 9.55 4.57 4.76
CA ILE A 280 10.57 5.62 4.87
C ILE A 280 9.97 6.87 5.50
N ILE A 281 8.83 7.35 4.98
CA ILE A 281 8.14 8.53 5.51
C ILE A 281 7.70 8.31 6.96
N GLU A 282 7.23 7.11 7.29
CA GLU A 282 6.88 6.77 8.66
C GLU A 282 8.09 6.89 9.59
N VAL A 283 9.26 6.38 9.19
CA VAL A 283 10.50 6.39 9.98
C VAL A 283 11.11 7.78 10.13
N MET A 284 11.08 8.62 9.10
CA MET A 284 11.59 10.00 9.14
C MET A 284 11.07 10.79 10.33
N ARG A 285 9.85 10.49 10.79
CA ARG A 285 9.20 11.14 11.95
C ARG A 285 9.86 10.80 13.27
N PHE A 286 10.60 9.69 13.34
CA PHE A 286 11.33 9.27 14.53
C PHE A 286 12.77 9.76 14.51
N LYS A 287 13.21 10.48 13.45
CA LYS A 287 14.57 11.02 13.29
C LYS A 287 15.65 9.95 13.45
N LYS A 288 15.37 8.74 12.99
CA LYS A 288 16.31 7.61 13.02
C LYS A 288 17.03 7.48 11.68
N PRO A 289 18.28 7.00 11.65
CA PRO A 289 19.00 6.72 10.42
C PRO A 289 18.24 5.74 9.53
N ILE A 290 18.28 5.98 8.22
CA ILE A 290 17.68 5.11 7.21
C ILE A 290 18.77 4.66 6.25
N ILE A 291 18.86 3.36 6.02
CA ILE A 291 19.70 2.71 5.02
C ILE A 291 18.75 2.18 3.94
N ALA A 292 18.71 2.81 2.79
CA ALA A 292 17.80 2.45 1.71
C ALA A 292 18.56 2.21 0.40
N SER A 293 17.92 1.52 -0.54
CA SER A 293 18.38 1.44 -1.92
C SER A 293 18.35 2.81 -2.58
N ASN A 294 19.19 3.02 -3.58
CA ASN A 294 19.14 4.22 -4.40
C ASN A 294 18.03 4.09 -5.46
N LEU A 295 16.80 4.40 -5.09
CA LEU A 295 15.64 4.41 -5.98
C LEU A 295 15.17 5.85 -6.22
N PRO A 296 14.82 6.23 -7.47
CA PRO A 296 14.37 7.60 -7.78
C PRO A 296 13.22 8.09 -6.91
N ILE A 297 12.30 7.20 -6.54
CA ILE A 297 11.18 7.55 -5.64
C ILE A 297 11.68 8.00 -4.25
N PHE A 298 12.81 7.50 -3.77
CA PHE A 298 13.32 7.92 -2.47
C PHE A 298 13.91 9.32 -2.52
N ASP A 299 14.48 9.74 -3.67
CA ASP A 299 14.90 11.13 -3.89
C ASP A 299 13.71 12.09 -3.94
N GLU A 300 12.52 11.60 -4.38
CA GLU A 300 11.28 12.40 -4.41
C GLU A 300 10.70 12.64 -3.01
N ILE A 301 10.86 11.71 -2.08
CA ILE A 301 10.19 11.74 -0.77
C ILE A 301 11.11 12.11 0.41
N THR A 302 12.42 12.20 0.21
CA THR A 302 13.42 12.54 1.24
C THR A 302 14.11 13.86 0.95
#